data_ad4f689caff7f108fb25bca56bc905d6
#
_entry.id   ad4f689caff7f108fb25bca56bc905d6
#
_cell.length_a   1.000
_cell.length_b   1.000
_cell.length_c   1.000
_cell.angle_alpha   90.00
_cell.angle_beta   90.00
_cell.angle_gamma   90.00
#
_symmetry.space_group_name_H-M   'P 1'
#
loop_
_entity.id
_entity.type
_entity.pdbx_description
1 polymer ?
#
loop_
_entity_poly.entity_id
_entity_poly.type
_entity_poly.pdbx_seq_one_letter_code
_entity_poly.pdbx_strand_id
1 'polypeptide(L)'
;MYYKLEEGKFVGFYEDKDKDKTGDYTEITLEDWQNVLNKQSQGEIIFYNTKSKKLETILLGQFEELENGTAVYKKDKEVNYNNNQLTYLRKKYTELKAAKADGEELGLDTTDIDTEIAELKLKVVSTQAKLKTLGITFKKGR
;
A
#
# COMPACT_ATOMS: atom_id res chain seq x y z
N MET A 1 -17.49 11.05 23.78
CA MET A 1 -17.15 10.23 22.60
C MET A 1 -16.91 8.80 23.05
N TYR A 2 -17.35 7.85 22.25
CA TYR A 2 -17.20 6.42 22.52
C TYR A 2 -16.57 5.74 21.32
N TYR A 3 -15.80 4.68 21.55
CA TYR A 3 -15.42 3.78 20.48
C TYR A 3 -16.14 2.44 20.63
N LYS A 4 -16.40 1.80 19.51
CA LYS A 4 -17.10 0.51 19.45
C LYS A 4 -16.16 -0.59 19.05
N LEU A 5 -16.30 -1.74 19.73
CA LEU A 5 -15.64 -2.98 19.36
C LEU A 5 -16.66 -3.98 18.82
N GLU A 6 -16.30 -4.70 17.77
CA GLU A 6 -17.04 -5.85 17.25
C GLU A 6 -16.07 -7.02 17.21
N GLU A 7 -16.41 -8.10 17.92
CA GLU A 7 -15.53 -9.29 18.05
C GLU A 7 -14.11 -8.91 18.53
N GLY A 8 -14.01 -7.95 19.45
CA GLY A 8 -12.75 -7.47 19.99
C GLY A 8 -11.96 -6.54 19.08
N LYS A 9 -12.53 -6.10 17.95
CA LYS A 9 -11.87 -5.24 16.98
C LYS A 9 -12.52 -3.86 16.95
N PHE A 10 -11.68 -2.82 16.83
CA PHE A 10 -12.14 -1.45 16.67
C PHE A 10 -12.88 -1.27 15.34
N VAL A 11 -14.08 -0.68 15.38
CA VAL A 11 -14.89 -0.41 14.18
C VAL A 11 -15.24 1.05 13.97
N GLY A 12 -15.14 1.90 14.97
CA GLY A 12 -15.41 3.32 14.77
C GLY A 12 -15.65 4.09 16.07
N PHE A 13 -15.85 5.41 15.91
CA PHE A 13 -16.21 6.34 16.99
C PHE A 13 -17.67 6.73 16.85
N TYR A 14 -18.32 6.94 17.99
CA TYR A 14 -19.74 7.25 18.07
C TYR A 14 -20.00 8.26 19.18
N GLU A 15 -20.92 9.18 18.93
CA GLU A 15 -21.47 10.02 19.99
C GLU A 15 -22.50 9.22 20.79
N ASP A 16 -22.80 9.65 22.01
CA ASP A 16 -23.75 8.95 22.89
C ASP A 16 -25.12 8.72 22.23
N LYS A 17 -25.60 9.71 21.49
CA LYS A 17 -26.89 9.63 20.77
C LYS A 17 -26.92 8.59 19.66
N ASP A 18 -25.75 8.19 19.12
CA ASP A 18 -25.65 7.27 18.00
C ASP A 18 -25.36 5.84 18.45
N LYS A 19 -25.21 5.61 19.76
CA LYS A 19 -24.99 4.26 20.30
C LYS A 19 -26.25 3.41 20.17
N ASP A 20 -26.10 2.20 19.67
CA ASP A 20 -27.14 1.20 19.81
C ASP A 20 -27.09 0.56 21.20
N LYS A 21 -28.19 -0.10 21.61
CA LYS A 21 -28.33 -0.62 22.97
C LYS A 21 -27.54 -1.92 23.22
N THR A 22 -27.00 -2.54 22.19
CA THR A 22 -26.38 -3.86 22.25
C THR A 22 -24.90 -3.86 21.94
N GLY A 23 -24.35 -2.69 21.57
CA GLY A 23 -22.95 -2.56 21.17
C GLY A 23 -21.97 -2.56 22.35
N ASP A 24 -20.75 -2.98 22.08
CA ASP A 24 -19.64 -2.90 23.02
C ASP A 24 -18.95 -1.54 22.86
N TYR A 25 -19.36 -0.57 23.68
CA TYR A 25 -18.86 0.79 23.63
C TYR A 25 -18.00 1.11 24.86
N THR A 26 -16.91 1.82 24.62
CA THR A 26 -16.03 2.34 25.67
C THR A 26 -15.89 3.84 25.53
N GLU A 27 -16.04 4.56 26.62
CA GLU A 27 -15.85 6.01 26.63
C GLU A 27 -14.37 6.35 26.44
N ILE A 28 -14.11 7.35 25.60
CA ILE A 28 -12.77 7.88 25.36
C ILE A 28 -12.79 9.39 25.64
N THR A 29 -11.74 9.91 26.28
CA THR A 29 -11.63 11.35 26.53
C THR A 29 -11.48 12.11 25.22
N LEU A 30 -11.88 13.38 25.22
CA LEU A 30 -11.73 14.23 24.04
C LEU A 30 -10.26 14.33 23.60
N GLU A 31 -9.34 14.46 24.57
CA GLU A 31 -7.90 14.53 24.31
C GLU A 31 -7.39 13.27 23.62
N ASP A 32 -7.70 12.09 24.17
CA ASP A 32 -7.27 10.82 23.59
C ASP A 32 -7.86 10.60 22.20
N TRP A 33 -9.14 10.94 22.01
CA TRP A 33 -9.79 10.87 20.71
C TRP A 33 -9.10 11.76 19.67
N GLN A 34 -8.79 13.01 20.02
CA GLN A 34 -8.08 13.93 19.14
C GLN A 34 -6.67 13.43 18.81
N ASN A 35 -5.95 12.88 19.79
CA ASN A 35 -4.61 12.32 19.58
C ASN A 35 -4.63 11.16 18.59
N VAL A 36 -5.58 10.25 18.72
CA VAL A 36 -5.74 9.11 17.83
C VAL A 36 -6.08 9.57 16.42
N LEU A 37 -6.99 10.53 16.26
CA LEU A 37 -7.35 11.10 14.98
C LEU A 37 -6.17 11.82 14.30
N ASN A 38 -5.37 12.54 15.08
CA ASN A 38 -4.16 13.19 14.54
C ASN A 38 -3.18 12.17 13.96
N LYS A 39 -2.94 11.07 14.67
CA LYS A 39 -2.07 10.00 14.18
C LYS A 39 -2.64 9.32 12.94
N GLN A 40 -3.95 9.10 12.92
CA GLN A 40 -4.61 8.56 11.73
C GLN A 40 -4.42 9.48 10.51
N SER A 41 -4.51 10.79 10.71
CA SER A 41 -4.28 11.77 9.63
C SER A 41 -2.84 11.74 9.10
N GLN A 42 -1.90 11.22 9.89
CA GLN A 42 -0.50 11.02 9.50
C GLN A 42 -0.24 9.64 8.86
N GLY A 43 -1.28 8.88 8.58
CA GLY A 43 -1.20 7.59 7.94
C GLY A 43 -1.13 6.38 8.88
N GLU A 44 -1.25 6.59 10.19
CA GLU A 44 -1.29 5.49 11.15
C GLU A 44 -2.67 4.82 11.18
N ILE A 45 -2.70 3.56 11.53
CA ILE A 45 -3.91 2.74 11.65
C ILE A 45 -4.29 2.67 13.12
N ILE A 46 -5.59 2.85 13.41
CA ILE A 46 -6.14 2.72 14.76
C ILE A 46 -6.52 1.25 14.98
N PHE A 47 -6.12 0.69 16.09
CA PHE A 47 -6.50 -0.66 16.49
C PHE A 47 -6.72 -0.76 17.98
N TYR A 48 -7.46 -1.79 18.41
CA TYR A 48 -7.63 -2.10 19.83
C TYR A 48 -6.57 -3.12 20.26
N ASN A 49 -5.71 -2.73 21.20
CA ASN A 49 -4.69 -3.64 21.72
C ASN A 49 -5.28 -4.42 22.90
N THR A 50 -5.47 -5.72 22.71
CA THR A 50 -6.07 -6.61 23.72
C THR A 50 -5.19 -6.81 24.97
N LYS A 51 -3.89 -6.58 24.85
CA LYS A 51 -2.95 -6.68 25.98
C LYS A 51 -3.02 -5.45 26.87
N SER A 52 -2.95 -4.25 26.28
CA SER A 52 -3.06 -2.97 27.01
C SER A 52 -4.50 -2.59 27.32
N LYS A 53 -5.48 -3.19 26.62
CA LYS A 53 -6.92 -2.89 26.70
C LYS A 53 -7.21 -1.43 26.36
N LYS A 54 -6.49 -0.89 25.39
CA LYS A 54 -6.61 0.50 24.92
C LYS A 54 -6.59 0.56 23.40
N LEU A 55 -7.13 1.66 22.87
CA LEU A 55 -6.88 2.02 21.47
C LEU A 55 -5.45 2.50 21.33
N GLU A 56 -4.79 2.01 20.30
CA GLU A 56 -3.44 2.38 19.93
C GLU A 56 -3.38 2.65 18.44
N THR A 57 -2.29 3.23 17.99
CA THR A 57 -2.05 3.49 16.57
C THR A 57 -0.70 2.92 16.17
N ILE A 58 -0.59 2.53 14.90
CA ILE A 58 0.65 2.01 14.36
C ILE A 58 0.82 2.49 12.91
N LEU A 59 2.05 2.84 12.55
CA LEU A 59 2.42 3.11 11.18
C LEU A 59 2.93 1.82 10.55
N LEU A 60 2.19 1.32 9.55
CA LEU A 60 2.60 0.13 8.81
C LEU A 60 3.44 0.53 7.59
N GLY A 61 4.50 -0.24 7.33
CA GLY A 61 5.22 -0.16 6.08
C GLY A 61 4.37 -0.70 4.92
N GLN A 62 4.79 -0.42 3.70
CA GLN A 62 4.04 -0.75 2.48
C GLN A 62 3.69 -2.25 2.38
N PHE A 63 4.56 -3.12 2.88
CA PHE A 63 4.39 -4.57 2.80
C PHE A 63 4.20 -5.20 4.18
N GLU A 64 3.67 -4.44 5.11
CA GLU A 64 3.39 -4.91 6.46
C GLU A 64 1.88 -5.01 6.70
N GLU A 65 1.50 -5.95 7.55
CA GLU A 65 0.15 -6.10 8.08
C GLU A 65 0.17 -6.08 9.59
N LEU A 66 -0.93 -5.64 10.17
CA LEU A 66 -1.11 -5.67 11.62
C LEU A 66 -1.55 -7.08 12.03
N GLU A 67 -0.75 -7.75 12.88
CA GLU A 67 -1.09 -9.04 13.48
C GLU A 67 -0.86 -8.97 14.98
N ASN A 68 -1.92 -9.17 15.77
CA ASN A 68 -1.87 -9.16 17.24
C ASN A 68 -1.18 -7.92 17.82
N GLY A 69 -1.42 -6.75 17.24
CA GLY A 69 -0.84 -5.49 17.68
C GLY A 69 0.58 -5.23 17.21
N THR A 70 1.12 -6.06 16.33
CA THR A 70 2.49 -5.98 15.83
C THR A 70 2.50 -5.85 14.30
N ALA A 71 3.40 -5.03 13.78
CA ALA A 71 3.63 -4.94 12.33
C ALA A 71 4.42 -6.17 11.86
N VAL A 72 3.88 -6.90 10.90
CA VAL A 72 4.48 -8.12 10.34
C VAL A 72 4.72 -7.93 8.85
N TYR A 73 5.99 -8.09 8.43
CA TYR A 73 6.36 -8.03 7.04
C TYR A 73 5.74 -9.20 6.25
N LYS A 74 5.13 -8.89 5.10
CA LYS A 74 4.50 -9.86 4.20
C LYS A 74 5.26 -9.90 2.87
N LYS A 75 6.15 -10.87 2.74
CA LYS A 75 6.95 -11.09 1.52
C LYS A 75 6.06 -11.24 0.28
N ASP A 76 4.95 -11.96 0.38
CA ASP A 76 4.04 -12.18 -0.74
C ASP A 76 3.45 -10.88 -1.28
N LYS A 77 3.17 -9.92 -0.42
CA LYS A 77 2.71 -8.58 -0.85
C LYS A 77 3.78 -7.86 -1.67
N GLU A 78 5.02 -7.91 -1.23
CA GLU A 78 6.12 -7.26 -1.95
C GLU A 78 6.38 -7.95 -3.29
N VAL A 79 6.36 -9.28 -3.33
CA VAL A 79 6.48 -10.05 -4.58
C VAL A 79 5.35 -9.68 -5.55
N ASN A 80 4.11 -9.67 -5.08
CA ASN A 80 2.96 -9.33 -5.91
C ASN A 80 3.03 -7.89 -6.44
N TYR A 81 3.41 -6.95 -5.59
CA TYR A 81 3.60 -5.56 -6.00
C TYR A 81 4.63 -5.44 -7.14
N ASN A 82 5.79 -6.06 -6.98
CA ASN A 82 6.85 -5.99 -7.98
C ASN A 82 6.48 -6.73 -9.27
N ASN A 83 5.76 -7.86 -9.18
CA ASN A 83 5.24 -8.55 -10.36
C ASN A 83 4.23 -7.68 -11.12
N ASN A 84 3.35 -6.99 -10.42
CA ASN A 84 2.40 -6.07 -11.03
C ASN A 84 3.10 -4.88 -11.68
N GLN A 85 4.17 -4.38 -11.07
CA GLN A 85 5.01 -3.33 -11.66
C GLN A 85 5.64 -3.81 -12.96
N LEU A 86 6.20 -5.03 -13.02
CA LEU A 86 6.75 -5.58 -14.24
C LEU A 86 5.71 -5.71 -15.34
N THR A 87 4.52 -6.17 -15.01
CA THR A 87 3.41 -6.29 -15.98
C THR A 87 3.06 -4.92 -16.56
N TYR A 88 2.94 -3.92 -15.71
CA TYR A 88 2.68 -2.54 -16.13
C TYR A 88 3.81 -2.00 -17.03
N LEU A 89 5.05 -2.21 -16.63
CA LEU A 89 6.23 -1.72 -17.38
C LEU A 89 6.33 -2.38 -18.76
N ARG A 90 6.03 -3.68 -18.86
CA ARG A 90 6.01 -4.38 -20.14
C ARG A 90 4.93 -3.86 -21.08
N LYS A 91 3.75 -3.63 -20.55
CA LYS A 91 2.64 -3.03 -21.31
C LYS A 91 3.02 -1.64 -21.82
N LYS A 92 3.59 -0.81 -20.95
CA LYS A 92 4.06 0.53 -21.30
C LYS A 92 5.15 0.51 -22.37
N TYR A 93 6.07 -0.45 -22.26
CA TYR A 93 7.13 -0.66 -23.26
C TYR A 93 6.56 -0.98 -24.64
N THR A 94 5.58 -1.88 -24.70
CA THR A 94 4.90 -2.22 -25.95
C THR A 94 4.22 -1.01 -26.58
N GLU A 95 3.55 -0.21 -25.79
CA GLU A 95 2.89 1.04 -26.23
C GLU A 95 3.92 2.06 -26.77
N LEU A 96 5.05 2.23 -26.08
CA LEU A 96 6.09 3.16 -26.51
C LEU A 96 6.79 2.68 -27.79
N LYS A 97 7.04 1.37 -27.93
CA LYS A 97 7.60 0.83 -29.17
C LYS A 97 6.69 1.10 -30.38
N ALA A 98 5.39 0.90 -30.21
CA ALA A 98 4.41 1.16 -31.27
C ALA A 98 4.37 2.66 -31.62
N ALA A 99 4.36 3.52 -30.60
CA ALA A 99 4.38 4.97 -30.80
C ALA A 99 5.65 5.44 -31.52
N LYS A 100 6.81 4.86 -31.19
CA LYS A 100 8.08 5.16 -31.86
C LYS A 100 8.03 4.76 -33.34
N ALA A 101 7.57 3.54 -33.64
CA ALA A 101 7.47 3.06 -35.00
C ALA A 101 6.54 3.95 -35.85
N ASP A 102 5.38 4.32 -35.30
CA ASP A 102 4.42 5.22 -35.97
C ASP A 102 5.02 6.60 -36.19
N GLY A 103 5.71 7.13 -35.20
CA GLY A 103 6.38 8.45 -35.31
C GLY A 103 7.46 8.45 -36.38
N GLU A 104 8.28 7.42 -36.43
CA GLU A 104 9.34 7.26 -37.47
C GLU A 104 8.74 7.17 -38.86
N GLU A 105 7.67 6.37 -39.02
CA GLU A 105 6.97 6.23 -40.29
C GLU A 105 6.41 7.55 -40.77
N LEU A 106 5.91 8.38 -39.88
CA LEU A 106 5.38 9.72 -40.20
C LEU A 106 6.45 10.81 -40.29
N GLY A 107 7.71 10.48 -40.05
CA GLY A 107 8.81 11.44 -40.08
C GLY A 107 8.84 12.41 -38.90
N LEU A 108 8.23 12.02 -37.77
CA LEU A 108 8.19 12.83 -36.56
C LEU A 108 9.45 12.63 -35.71
N ASP A 109 9.76 13.62 -34.88
CA ASP A 109 10.82 13.50 -33.87
C ASP A 109 10.37 12.56 -32.74
N THR A 110 11.14 11.48 -32.50
CA THR A 110 10.86 10.47 -31.50
C THR A 110 11.81 10.54 -30.30
N THR A 111 12.55 11.62 -30.13
CA THR A 111 13.57 11.79 -29.07
C THR A 111 12.95 11.60 -27.68
N ASP A 112 11.78 12.20 -27.41
CA ASP A 112 11.10 12.07 -26.12
C ASP A 112 10.69 10.63 -25.84
N ILE A 113 10.22 9.91 -26.86
CA ILE A 113 9.85 8.49 -26.75
C ILE A 113 11.09 7.65 -26.43
N ASP A 114 12.21 7.91 -27.10
CA ASP A 114 13.48 7.22 -26.83
C ASP A 114 13.92 7.41 -25.37
N THR A 115 13.78 8.62 -24.84
CA THR A 115 14.09 8.92 -23.44
C THR A 115 13.19 8.16 -22.48
N GLU A 116 11.88 8.11 -22.75
CA GLU A 116 10.94 7.35 -21.94
C GLU A 116 11.24 5.84 -21.95
N ILE A 117 11.59 5.30 -23.12
CA ILE A 117 11.98 3.89 -23.25
C ILE A 117 13.24 3.59 -22.43
N ALA A 118 14.25 4.45 -22.48
CA ALA A 118 15.47 4.26 -21.70
C ALA A 118 15.20 4.28 -20.19
N GLU A 119 14.39 5.23 -19.71
CA GLU A 119 13.99 5.30 -18.30
C GLU A 119 13.20 4.07 -17.87
N LEU A 120 12.30 3.59 -18.72
CA LEU A 120 11.48 2.41 -18.45
C LEU A 120 12.35 1.16 -18.34
N LYS A 121 13.34 0.98 -19.21
CA LYS A 121 14.29 -0.14 -19.14
C LYS A 121 15.04 -0.15 -17.80
N LEU A 122 15.45 1.01 -17.29
CA LEU A 122 16.09 1.10 -15.98
C LEU A 122 15.15 0.68 -14.86
N LYS A 123 13.87 1.05 -14.94
CA LYS A 123 12.85 0.62 -13.96
C LYS A 123 12.62 -0.89 -14.01
N VAL A 124 12.62 -1.49 -15.20
CA VAL A 124 12.50 -2.96 -15.35
C VAL A 124 13.67 -3.64 -14.66
N VAL A 125 14.90 -3.22 -14.91
CA VAL A 125 16.10 -3.80 -14.27
C VAL A 125 16.02 -3.67 -12.75
N SER A 126 15.66 -2.49 -12.25
CA SER A 126 15.51 -2.24 -10.81
C SER A 126 14.45 -3.14 -10.18
N THR A 127 13.30 -3.31 -10.83
CA THR A 127 12.19 -4.14 -10.32
C THR A 127 12.57 -5.61 -10.33
N GLN A 128 13.24 -6.09 -11.39
CA GLN A 128 13.75 -7.46 -11.44
C GLN A 128 14.79 -7.72 -10.35
N ALA A 129 15.67 -6.77 -10.08
CA ALA A 129 16.65 -6.88 -8.99
C ALA A 129 15.97 -7.02 -7.63
N LYS A 130 14.90 -6.26 -7.36
CA LYS A 130 14.10 -6.40 -6.14
C LYS A 130 13.49 -7.78 -6.01
N LEU A 131 12.90 -8.31 -7.08
CA LEU A 131 12.32 -9.66 -7.09
C LEU A 131 13.40 -10.73 -6.88
N LYS A 132 14.56 -10.58 -7.49
CA LYS A 132 15.67 -11.49 -7.29
C LYS A 132 16.13 -11.53 -5.83
N THR A 133 16.21 -10.37 -5.19
CA THR A 133 16.50 -10.26 -3.75
C THR A 133 15.47 -11.02 -2.90
N LEU A 134 14.21 -11.06 -3.35
CA LEU A 134 13.12 -11.79 -2.69
C LEU A 134 13.11 -13.29 -3.05
N GLY A 135 14.08 -13.77 -3.82
CA GLY A 135 14.19 -15.18 -4.19
C GLY A 135 13.46 -15.59 -5.46
N ILE A 136 12.97 -14.62 -6.24
CA ILE A 136 12.30 -14.88 -7.52
C ILE A 136 13.36 -14.92 -8.63
N THR A 137 13.34 -15.96 -9.44
CA THR A 137 14.26 -16.11 -10.57
C THR A 137 13.54 -15.97 -11.90
N PHE A 138 14.24 -15.43 -12.89
CA PHE A 138 13.74 -15.26 -14.24
C PHE A 138 14.53 -16.17 -15.20
N LYS A 139 13.81 -16.83 -16.10
CA LYS A 139 14.46 -17.63 -17.15
C LYS A 139 14.92 -16.71 -18.27
N LYS A 140 16.18 -16.85 -18.69
CA LYS A 140 16.70 -16.17 -19.87
C LYS A 140 16.02 -16.65 -21.14
N GLY A 141 15.83 -15.75 -22.10
CA GLY A 141 15.31 -16.08 -23.42
C GLY A 141 13.82 -16.22 -23.55
N ARG A 142 13.09 -15.73 -22.57
CA ARG A 142 11.63 -15.70 -22.63
C ARG A 142 11.08 -14.28 -22.52
#